data_49ddd56964c65127c0873919fe3c32c6
#
_entry.id   49ddd56964c65127c0873919fe3c32c6
#
_cell.length_a   1.000
_cell.length_b   1.000
_cell.length_c   1.000
_cell.angle_alpha   90.00
_cell.angle_beta   90.00
_cell.angle_gamma   90.00
#
_symmetry.space_group_name_H-M   'P 1'
#
loop_
_entity.id
_entity.type
_entity.pdbx_description
1 polymer ?
#
loop_
_entity_poly.entity_id
_entity_poly.type
_entity_poly.pdbx_seq_one_letter_code
_entity_poly.pdbx_strand_id
1 'polypeptide(L)'
;MSYKQHYQHFLKQHPETLHCSPHSHHYWPDVTRAAQLAYWDDSAKGVDHKWDMIFGERLPRVQKLLAELLDHPAPEQFVFASNTHELLYRVISCFDPAQPLRILTSDGEFHSFSRQVRRLEERANVEVVRVSCEPYATFAERWQQALQQQSFDLIFCSQVFFNSGVVAPWVGTWLAWVPESTQVVIDGYHGCGALPTSLHDVADRIFYVAGAYKYMQAGEGCCFMSVPKGTALRPEYTGWFADFANLAKPQQTHVEYANDGMRFAGATMDFTALYRLEAVLQWWREDGITVAAIHQYVQQLQSDFLAVIDELEHPLLNRAALLVDDLAEHGHFLTFELPSAAEVAALAKQLQRGGVETDYRGKRLRFGFALYHDASDYQRLKKALS
;
A
#
# COMPACT_ATOMS: atom_id res chain seq x y z
N MET A 1 20.35 -11.77 -11.03
CA MET A 1 20.39 -10.49 -11.80
C MET A 1 20.26 -9.39 -10.77
N SER A 2 21.06 -8.31 -10.82
CA SER A 2 20.98 -7.20 -9.86
C SER A 2 20.23 -6.04 -10.48
N TYR A 3 19.36 -5.38 -9.69
CA TYR A 3 18.60 -4.19 -10.13
C TYR A 3 19.23 -2.88 -9.63
N LYS A 4 20.34 -2.91 -8.89
CA LYS A 4 21.02 -1.73 -8.32
C LYS A 4 21.33 -0.64 -9.33
N GLN A 5 21.54 -1.00 -10.58
CA GLN A 5 21.81 -0.05 -11.66
C GLN A 5 20.69 0.96 -11.89
N HIS A 6 19.47 0.66 -11.47
CA HIS A 6 18.32 1.55 -11.61
C HIS A 6 18.12 2.49 -10.41
N TYR A 7 18.97 2.42 -9.36
CA TYR A 7 18.86 3.22 -8.12
C TYR A 7 20.12 4.01 -7.80
N GLN A 8 20.89 4.37 -8.84
CA GLN A 8 22.23 4.96 -8.67
C GLN A 8 22.21 6.28 -7.91
N HIS A 9 21.16 7.11 -8.08
CA HIS A 9 21.08 8.38 -7.37
C HIS A 9 20.95 8.19 -5.85
N PHE A 10 20.13 7.25 -5.40
CA PHE A 10 19.98 6.95 -3.97
C PHE A 10 21.19 6.21 -3.42
N LEU A 11 21.68 5.18 -4.10
CA LEU A 11 22.81 4.37 -3.66
C LEU A 11 24.09 5.21 -3.51
N LYS A 12 24.32 6.19 -4.38
CA LYS A 12 25.48 7.12 -4.27
C LYS A 12 25.41 8.04 -3.05
N GLN A 13 24.22 8.34 -2.53
CA GLN A 13 24.07 9.12 -1.29
C GLN A 13 24.29 8.26 -0.04
N HIS A 14 24.14 6.93 -0.16
CA HIS A 14 24.21 5.99 0.96
C HIS A 14 25.18 4.81 0.68
N PRO A 15 26.45 5.07 0.29
CA PRO A 15 27.37 4.03 -0.19
C PRO A 15 27.72 2.98 0.87
N GLU A 16 27.65 3.39 2.15
CA GLU A 16 28.01 2.54 3.30
C GLU A 16 26.77 2.01 4.04
N THR A 17 25.57 2.17 3.48
CA THR A 17 24.31 1.79 4.17
C THR A 17 23.65 0.60 3.51
N LEU A 18 23.34 -0.42 4.29
CA LEU A 18 22.34 -1.44 3.95
C LEU A 18 20.98 -0.95 4.46
N HIS A 19 20.13 -0.51 3.54
CA HIS A 19 18.83 0.06 3.86
C HIS A 19 17.77 -1.03 3.98
N CYS A 20 17.54 -1.57 5.17
CA CYS A 20 16.55 -2.61 5.45
C CYS A 20 15.17 -2.06 5.90
N SER A 21 14.79 -0.87 5.45
CA SER A 21 13.48 -0.29 5.77
C SER A 21 12.65 0.20 4.56
N PRO A 22 12.68 -0.49 3.38
CA PRO A 22 11.88 -0.09 2.22
C PRO A 22 10.38 -0.15 2.46
N HIS A 23 9.91 -0.98 3.37
CA HIS A 23 8.51 -1.03 3.82
C HIS A 23 8.05 0.24 4.53
N SER A 24 9.00 1.06 5.00
CA SER A 24 8.75 2.39 5.55
C SER A 24 8.94 3.46 4.47
N HIS A 25 10.14 3.58 3.88
CA HIS A 25 10.47 4.50 2.79
C HIS A 25 11.36 3.78 1.79
N HIS A 26 10.83 3.52 0.60
CA HIS A 26 11.57 2.85 -0.47
C HIS A 26 12.51 3.84 -1.18
N TYR A 27 13.69 3.39 -1.66
CA TYR A 27 14.50 4.17 -2.61
C TYR A 27 13.75 4.26 -3.93
N TRP A 28 13.85 5.41 -4.59
CA TRP A 28 13.20 5.63 -5.87
C TRP A 28 14.14 5.28 -7.02
N PRO A 29 13.68 4.56 -8.04
CA PRO A 29 14.49 4.32 -9.22
C PRO A 29 14.78 5.61 -9.97
N ASP A 30 15.91 5.64 -10.66
CA ASP A 30 16.46 6.85 -11.32
C ASP A 30 15.49 7.46 -12.36
N VAL A 31 14.60 6.65 -12.96
CA VAL A 31 13.56 7.11 -13.89
C VAL A 31 12.60 8.13 -13.26
N THR A 32 12.40 8.08 -11.94
CA THR A 32 11.51 9.01 -11.23
C THR A 32 12.02 10.45 -11.24
N ARG A 33 13.35 10.66 -11.30
CA ARG A 33 13.94 11.99 -11.35
C ARG A 33 13.59 12.72 -12.66
N ALA A 34 13.72 12.04 -13.79
CA ALA A 34 13.34 12.60 -15.08
C ALA A 34 11.84 12.89 -15.16
N ALA A 35 11.03 11.97 -14.63
CA ALA A 35 9.57 12.13 -14.59
C ALA A 35 9.12 13.34 -13.75
N GLN A 36 9.79 13.62 -12.64
CA GLN A 36 9.50 14.80 -11.83
C GLN A 36 9.79 16.10 -12.58
N LEU A 37 10.88 16.16 -13.34
CA LEU A 37 11.21 17.30 -14.20
C LEU A 37 10.22 17.43 -15.37
N ALA A 38 9.79 16.32 -15.95
CA ALA A 38 8.81 16.32 -17.04
C ALA A 38 7.45 16.94 -16.61
N TYR A 39 7.00 16.72 -15.36
CA TYR A 39 5.81 17.42 -14.86
C TYR A 39 6.00 18.94 -14.80
N TRP A 40 7.18 19.40 -14.39
CA TRP A 40 7.49 20.82 -14.35
C TRP A 40 7.51 21.41 -15.76
N ASP A 41 8.18 20.74 -16.71
CA ASP A 41 8.28 21.17 -18.10
C ASP A 41 6.90 21.22 -18.79
N ASP A 42 6.09 20.18 -18.59
CA ASP A 42 4.72 20.11 -19.11
C ASP A 42 3.83 21.21 -18.49
N SER A 43 4.02 21.53 -17.21
CA SER A 43 3.31 22.62 -16.54
C SER A 43 3.72 23.99 -17.08
N ALA A 44 5.00 24.22 -17.34
CA ALA A 44 5.50 25.45 -17.92
C ALA A 44 5.01 25.64 -19.37
N LYS A 45 4.96 24.54 -20.15
CA LYS A 45 4.47 24.54 -21.53
C LYS A 45 2.96 24.71 -21.64
N GLY A 46 2.21 24.00 -20.80
CA GLY A 46 0.75 23.90 -20.90
C GLY A 46 0.01 25.01 -20.19
N VAL A 47 0.54 25.51 -19.06
CA VAL A 47 -0.12 26.46 -18.15
C VAL A 47 -1.57 26.00 -17.87
N ASP A 48 -2.58 26.73 -18.33
CA ASP A 48 -3.99 26.36 -18.15
C ASP A 48 -4.41 25.10 -18.95
N HIS A 49 -3.77 24.87 -20.09
CA HIS A 49 -4.03 23.71 -20.96
C HIS A 49 -3.38 22.41 -20.48
N LYS A 50 -2.58 22.44 -19.39
CA LYS A 50 -2.00 21.20 -18.84
C LYS A 50 -3.03 20.17 -18.41
N TRP A 51 -4.23 20.60 -18.05
CA TRP A 51 -5.32 19.71 -17.64
C TRP A 51 -5.78 18.78 -18.75
N ASP A 52 -5.79 19.27 -20.01
CA ASP A 52 -6.14 18.47 -21.19
C ASP A 52 -5.15 17.30 -21.33
N MET A 53 -3.85 17.56 -21.13
CA MET A 53 -2.83 16.53 -21.18
C MET A 53 -2.91 15.59 -19.95
N ILE A 54 -3.09 16.13 -18.74
CA ILE A 54 -3.16 15.32 -17.52
C ILE A 54 -4.36 14.38 -17.56
N PHE A 55 -5.57 14.91 -17.78
CA PHE A 55 -6.81 14.11 -17.77
C PHE A 55 -7.07 13.38 -19.08
N GLY A 56 -6.61 13.91 -20.21
CA GLY A 56 -6.81 13.30 -21.53
C GLY A 56 -5.77 12.22 -21.87
N GLU A 57 -4.55 12.29 -21.30
CA GLU A 57 -3.47 11.39 -21.70
C GLU A 57 -2.81 10.66 -20.51
N ARG A 58 -2.27 11.42 -19.54
CA ARG A 58 -1.43 10.86 -18.45
C ARG A 58 -2.22 9.95 -17.52
N LEU A 59 -3.32 10.47 -17.00
CA LEU A 59 -4.18 9.75 -16.06
C LEU A 59 -4.73 8.45 -16.68
N PRO A 60 -5.33 8.45 -17.90
CA PRO A 60 -5.76 7.23 -18.56
C PRO A 60 -4.62 6.21 -18.79
N ARG A 61 -3.41 6.69 -19.08
CA ARG A 61 -2.25 5.81 -19.24
C ARG A 61 -1.86 5.13 -17.93
N VAL A 62 -1.82 5.88 -16.83
CA VAL A 62 -1.53 5.31 -15.50
C VAL A 62 -2.64 4.35 -15.06
N GLN A 63 -3.91 4.70 -15.31
CA GLN A 63 -5.05 3.80 -15.06
C GLN A 63 -4.88 2.47 -15.80
N LYS A 64 -4.50 2.51 -17.08
CA LYS A 64 -4.25 1.30 -17.86
C LYS A 64 -3.07 0.48 -17.33
N LEU A 65 -1.97 1.12 -16.97
CA LEU A 65 -0.81 0.44 -16.40
C LEU A 65 -1.12 -0.21 -15.05
N LEU A 66 -1.92 0.44 -14.20
CA LEU A 66 -2.39 -0.13 -12.95
C LEU A 66 -3.36 -1.29 -13.16
N ALA A 67 -4.24 -1.19 -14.17
CA ALA A 67 -5.15 -2.26 -14.54
C ALA A 67 -4.40 -3.50 -15.04
N GLU A 68 -3.36 -3.31 -15.86
CA GLU A 68 -2.46 -4.39 -16.27
C GLU A 68 -1.72 -5.03 -15.08
N LEU A 69 -1.20 -4.19 -14.16
CA LEU A 69 -0.47 -4.64 -12.97
C LEU A 69 -1.31 -5.47 -12.01
N LEU A 70 -2.57 -5.06 -11.80
CA LEU A 70 -3.48 -5.62 -10.81
C LEU A 70 -4.53 -6.56 -11.43
N ASP A 71 -4.40 -6.88 -12.72
CA ASP A 71 -5.38 -7.69 -13.47
C ASP A 71 -6.82 -7.18 -13.26
N HIS A 72 -7.01 -5.86 -13.42
CA HIS A 72 -8.30 -5.21 -13.23
C HIS A 72 -9.02 -5.01 -14.58
N PRO A 73 -10.29 -5.44 -14.75
CA PRO A 73 -10.96 -5.44 -16.04
C PRO A 73 -11.32 -4.04 -16.58
N ALA A 74 -11.37 -3.00 -15.73
CA ALA A 74 -11.86 -1.67 -16.05
C ALA A 74 -10.88 -0.58 -15.58
N PRO A 75 -9.93 -0.14 -16.42
CA PRO A 75 -8.94 0.89 -16.07
C PRO A 75 -9.55 2.20 -15.58
N GLU A 76 -10.69 2.61 -16.12
CA GLU A 76 -11.40 3.84 -15.77
C GLU A 76 -11.93 3.85 -14.32
N GLN A 77 -11.91 2.71 -13.65
CA GLN A 77 -12.32 2.61 -12.24
C GLN A 77 -11.22 3.04 -11.25
N PHE A 78 -9.99 3.32 -11.72
CA PHE A 78 -8.96 3.86 -10.84
C PHE A 78 -9.08 5.37 -10.68
N VAL A 79 -9.07 5.84 -9.42
CA VAL A 79 -9.05 7.24 -9.01
C VAL A 79 -7.82 7.53 -8.17
N PHE A 80 -7.35 8.79 -8.18
CA PHE A 80 -6.12 9.21 -7.53
C PHE A 80 -6.35 10.29 -6.47
N ALA A 81 -5.51 10.28 -5.45
CA ALA A 81 -5.41 11.33 -4.44
C ALA A 81 -3.97 11.43 -3.90
N SER A 82 -3.67 12.48 -3.15
CA SER A 82 -2.35 12.68 -2.57
C SER A 82 -1.98 11.63 -1.51
N ASN A 83 -2.98 11.01 -0.87
CA ASN A 83 -2.81 9.99 0.16
C ASN A 83 -4.06 9.09 0.27
N THR A 84 -3.87 7.89 0.86
CA THR A 84 -4.97 6.93 1.06
C THR A 84 -6.00 7.41 2.08
N HIS A 85 -5.62 8.30 2.99
CA HIS A 85 -6.52 8.85 3.99
C HIS A 85 -7.68 9.63 3.35
N GLU A 86 -7.39 10.44 2.32
CA GLU A 86 -8.42 11.14 1.55
C GLU A 86 -9.34 10.18 0.81
N LEU A 87 -8.81 9.15 0.15
CA LEU A 87 -9.60 8.16 -0.58
C LEU A 87 -10.54 7.40 0.37
N LEU A 88 -10.00 6.92 1.49
CA LEU A 88 -10.77 6.25 2.52
C LEU A 88 -11.88 7.15 3.10
N TYR A 89 -11.55 8.42 3.40
CA TYR A 89 -12.52 9.33 3.96
C TYR A 89 -13.66 9.63 2.98
N ARG A 90 -13.41 9.63 1.67
CA ARG A 90 -14.47 9.73 0.66
C ARG A 90 -15.41 8.53 0.70
N VAL A 91 -14.90 7.30 0.88
CA VAL A 91 -15.74 6.12 1.07
C VAL A 91 -16.58 6.25 2.35
N ILE A 92 -15.94 6.62 3.47
CA ILE A 92 -16.62 6.81 4.75
C ILE A 92 -17.69 7.90 4.67
N SER A 93 -17.44 8.96 3.89
CA SER A 93 -18.40 10.07 3.73
C SER A 93 -19.65 9.70 2.92
N CYS A 94 -19.72 8.50 2.35
CA CYS A 94 -20.93 8.00 1.71
C CYS A 94 -21.98 7.48 2.72
N PHE A 95 -21.60 7.24 3.96
CA PHE A 95 -22.51 6.77 4.99
C PHE A 95 -23.18 7.96 5.69
N ASP A 96 -24.52 7.94 5.76
CA ASP A 96 -25.28 8.97 6.47
C ASP A 96 -24.89 8.97 7.95
N PRO A 97 -24.37 10.08 8.49
CA PRO A 97 -23.90 10.15 9.87
C PRO A 97 -25.04 10.03 10.90
N ALA A 98 -26.31 10.15 10.49
CA ALA A 98 -27.48 9.98 11.34
C ALA A 98 -27.92 8.51 11.46
N GLN A 99 -27.46 7.63 10.57
CA GLN A 99 -27.80 6.20 10.57
C GLN A 99 -26.78 5.38 11.37
N PRO A 100 -27.20 4.21 11.92
CA PRO A 100 -26.24 3.27 12.49
C PRO A 100 -25.17 2.87 11.46
N LEU A 101 -23.92 2.76 11.92
CA LEU A 101 -22.78 2.30 11.09
C LEU A 101 -22.03 1.22 11.84
N ARG A 102 -22.01 0.02 11.28
CA ARG A 102 -21.27 -1.13 11.81
C ARG A 102 -20.06 -1.45 10.94
N ILE A 103 -18.87 -1.43 11.54
CA ILE A 103 -17.58 -1.61 10.87
C ILE A 103 -16.91 -2.89 11.37
N LEU A 104 -16.46 -3.76 10.46
CA LEU A 104 -15.53 -4.85 10.75
C LEU A 104 -14.13 -4.45 10.31
N THR A 105 -13.17 -4.69 11.19
CA THR A 105 -11.74 -4.48 10.87
C THR A 105 -10.85 -5.36 11.74
N SER A 106 -9.53 -5.25 11.56
CA SER A 106 -8.54 -5.88 12.43
C SER A 106 -7.93 -4.89 13.44
N ASP A 107 -7.25 -5.41 14.46
CA ASP A 107 -6.42 -4.58 15.36
C ASP A 107 -5.03 -4.28 14.76
N GLY A 108 -4.69 -4.87 13.61
CA GLY A 108 -3.43 -4.69 12.88
C GLY A 108 -3.43 -3.60 11.82
N GLU A 109 -4.46 -2.76 11.76
CA GLU A 109 -4.58 -1.73 10.72
C GLU A 109 -3.66 -0.53 10.95
N PHE A 110 -3.26 0.12 9.85
CA PHE A 110 -2.36 1.27 9.89
C PHE A 110 -2.98 2.46 10.65
N HIS A 111 -2.13 3.27 11.26
CA HIS A 111 -2.48 4.36 12.17
C HIS A 111 -3.53 5.34 11.62
N SER A 112 -3.49 5.66 10.32
CA SER A 112 -4.44 6.59 9.72
C SER A 112 -5.87 6.07 9.81
N PHE A 113 -6.08 4.79 9.44
CA PHE A 113 -7.39 4.15 9.54
C PHE A 113 -7.79 3.95 11.01
N SER A 114 -6.91 3.35 11.82
CA SER A 114 -7.20 3.11 13.24
C SER A 114 -7.57 4.38 14.00
N ARG A 115 -6.91 5.52 13.70
CA ARG A 115 -7.25 6.82 14.29
C ARG A 115 -8.60 7.31 13.80
N GLN A 116 -8.88 7.21 12.50
CA GLN A 116 -10.16 7.66 11.93
C GLN A 116 -11.33 6.86 12.50
N VAL A 117 -11.19 5.53 12.60
CA VAL A 117 -12.24 4.65 13.13
C VAL A 117 -12.48 4.93 14.62
N ARG A 118 -11.43 5.10 15.43
CA ARG A 118 -11.59 5.49 16.85
C ARG A 118 -12.33 6.83 17.01
N ARG A 119 -12.10 7.76 16.08
CA ARG A 119 -12.85 9.03 16.09
C ARG A 119 -14.32 8.83 15.71
N LEU A 120 -14.62 7.89 14.82
CA LEU A 120 -16.01 7.53 14.48
C LEU A 120 -16.74 6.87 15.66
N GLU A 121 -16.07 5.99 16.41
CA GLU A 121 -16.63 5.31 17.60
C GLU A 121 -17.05 6.26 18.73
N GLU A 122 -16.60 7.52 18.74
CA GLU A 122 -17.11 8.53 19.67
C GLU A 122 -18.58 8.90 19.40
N ARG A 123 -19.13 8.49 18.25
CA ARG A 123 -20.56 8.62 17.93
C ARG A 123 -21.32 7.44 18.48
N ALA A 124 -22.44 7.69 19.15
CA ALA A 124 -23.26 6.65 19.79
C ALA A 124 -23.86 5.61 18.81
N ASN A 125 -23.96 5.95 17.52
CA ASN A 125 -24.50 5.10 16.47
C ASN A 125 -23.43 4.37 15.64
N VAL A 126 -22.18 4.36 16.06
CA VAL A 126 -21.09 3.65 15.38
C VAL A 126 -20.60 2.49 16.25
N GLU A 127 -20.63 1.29 15.69
CA GLU A 127 -20.11 0.06 16.29
C GLU A 127 -18.91 -0.43 15.47
N VAL A 128 -17.79 -0.75 16.14
CA VAL A 128 -16.60 -1.30 15.46
C VAL A 128 -16.20 -2.63 16.10
N VAL A 129 -16.25 -3.67 15.28
CA VAL A 129 -15.75 -4.99 15.64
C VAL A 129 -14.32 -5.14 15.13
N ARG A 130 -13.39 -5.43 16.04
CA ARG A 130 -11.98 -5.67 15.72
C ARG A 130 -11.62 -7.11 15.95
N VAL A 131 -11.20 -7.79 14.90
CA VAL A 131 -10.62 -9.13 15.00
C VAL A 131 -9.13 -8.98 15.32
N SER A 132 -8.65 -9.62 16.39
CA SER A 132 -7.23 -9.61 16.70
C SER A 132 -6.44 -10.31 15.61
N CYS A 133 -5.33 -9.71 15.15
CA CYS A 133 -4.43 -10.35 14.21
C CYS A 133 -3.73 -11.57 14.82
N GLU A 134 -3.39 -11.50 16.10
CA GLU A 134 -2.69 -12.57 16.79
C GLU A 134 -3.63 -13.51 17.54
N PRO A 135 -3.30 -14.81 17.55
CA PRO A 135 -2.23 -15.48 16.80
C PRO A 135 -2.55 -15.52 15.29
N TYR A 136 -1.56 -15.22 14.42
CA TYR A 136 -1.75 -15.12 12.96
C TYR A 136 -2.29 -16.42 12.34
N ALA A 137 -1.81 -17.57 12.79
CA ALA A 137 -2.22 -18.88 12.30
C ALA A 137 -3.75 -19.14 12.36
N THR A 138 -4.48 -18.46 13.25
CA THR A 138 -5.94 -18.61 13.40
C THR A 138 -6.70 -17.34 13.02
N PHE A 139 -6.05 -16.34 12.45
CA PHE A 139 -6.71 -15.09 12.06
C PHE A 139 -7.81 -15.33 11.03
N ALA A 140 -7.55 -16.15 10.00
CA ALA A 140 -8.53 -16.46 8.96
C ALA A 140 -9.84 -17.05 9.53
N GLU A 141 -9.72 -17.98 10.49
CA GLU A 141 -10.88 -18.60 11.13
C GLU A 141 -11.68 -17.58 11.96
N ARG A 142 -11.00 -16.73 12.74
CA ARG A 142 -11.66 -15.70 13.54
C ARG A 142 -12.30 -14.61 12.68
N TRP A 143 -11.66 -14.26 11.56
CA TRP A 143 -12.22 -13.33 10.59
C TRP A 143 -13.50 -13.87 9.96
N GLN A 144 -13.45 -15.11 9.49
CA GLN A 144 -14.63 -15.81 8.96
C GLN A 144 -15.75 -15.91 9.99
N GLN A 145 -15.44 -16.26 11.24
CA GLN A 145 -16.41 -16.32 12.32
C GLN A 145 -17.10 -14.97 12.55
N ALA A 146 -16.37 -13.88 12.54
CA ALA A 146 -16.94 -12.54 12.69
C ALA A 146 -17.91 -12.22 11.54
N LEU A 147 -17.57 -12.57 10.29
CA LEU A 147 -18.42 -12.38 9.12
C LEU A 147 -19.73 -13.21 9.17
N GLN A 148 -19.68 -14.37 9.79
CA GLN A 148 -20.85 -15.27 9.91
C GLN A 148 -21.77 -14.89 11.07
N GLN A 149 -21.27 -14.21 12.10
CA GLN A 149 -22.04 -13.85 13.30
C GLN A 149 -22.97 -12.67 13.09
N GLN A 150 -22.57 -11.71 12.23
CA GLN A 150 -23.36 -10.49 12.00
C GLN A 150 -22.99 -9.82 10.65
N SER A 151 -23.89 -8.95 10.18
CA SER A 151 -23.65 -8.13 8.99
C SER A 151 -22.98 -6.79 9.36
N PHE A 152 -22.22 -6.25 8.41
CA PHE A 152 -21.52 -4.98 8.53
C PHE A 152 -21.88 -4.06 7.38
N ASP A 153 -21.78 -2.74 7.59
CA ASP A 153 -21.95 -1.73 6.55
C ASP A 153 -20.63 -1.49 5.83
N LEU A 154 -19.53 -1.52 6.59
CA LEU A 154 -18.17 -1.34 6.09
C LEU A 154 -17.24 -2.44 6.63
N ILE A 155 -16.47 -3.05 5.76
CA ILE A 155 -15.36 -3.95 6.10
C ILE A 155 -14.07 -3.30 5.61
N PHE A 156 -13.08 -3.22 6.48
CA PHE A 156 -11.74 -2.74 6.12
C PHE A 156 -10.69 -3.74 6.61
N CYS A 157 -9.82 -4.20 5.71
CA CYS A 157 -8.74 -5.11 6.03
C CYS A 157 -7.50 -4.79 5.20
N SER A 158 -6.32 -4.75 5.85
CA SER A 158 -5.05 -4.69 5.14
C SER A 158 -4.71 -6.01 4.47
N GLN A 159 -4.18 -5.97 3.26
CA GLN A 159 -3.64 -7.15 2.54
C GLN A 159 -2.39 -7.69 3.22
N VAL A 160 -1.57 -6.81 3.79
CA VAL A 160 -0.37 -7.15 4.58
C VAL A 160 -0.35 -6.26 5.82
N PHE A 161 -0.32 -6.86 6.99
CA PHE A 161 -0.31 -6.10 8.25
C PHE A 161 1.00 -5.32 8.43
N PHE A 162 0.88 -4.02 8.61
CA PHE A 162 2.02 -3.10 8.59
C PHE A 162 3.03 -3.32 9.74
N ASN A 163 2.60 -3.89 10.86
CA ASN A 163 3.44 -4.10 12.04
C ASN A 163 4.15 -5.46 12.07
N SER A 164 3.68 -6.41 11.26
CA SER A 164 4.20 -7.78 11.25
C SER A 164 4.78 -8.22 9.90
N GLY A 165 4.28 -7.66 8.78
CA GLY A 165 4.57 -8.16 7.45
C GLY A 165 3.77 -9.38 7.06
N VAL A 166 2.92 -9.89 7.96
CA VAL A 166 2.10 -11.07 7.69
C VAL A 166 1.00 -10.74 6.69
N VAL A 167 0.83 -11.63 5.71
CA VAL A 167 -0.18 -11.52 4.67
C VAL A 167 -1.53 -11.95 5.24
N ALA A 168 -2.55 -11.11 5.12
CA ALA A 168 -3.91 -11.46 5.50
C ALA A 168 -4.55 -12.38 4.45
N PRO A 169 -5.59 -13.18 4.82
CA PRO A 169 -6.35 -13.96 3.86
C PRO A 169 -6.90 -13.08 2.74
N TRP A 170 -6.64 -13.47 1.49
CA TRP A 170 -7.11 -12.70 0.34
C TRP A 170 -8.65 -12.57 0.32
N VAL A 171 -9.15 -11.39 0.00
CA VAL A 171 -10.57 -11.06 0.04
C VAL A 171 -11.43 -12.05 -0.75
N GLY A 172 -10.97 -12.58 -1.87
CA GLY A 172 -11.67 -13.59 -2.66
C GLY A 172 -12.02 -14.87 -1.89
N THR A 173 -11.29 -15.19 -0.82
CA THR A 173 -11.52 -16.38 -0.01
C THR A 173 -12.69 -16.23 0.97
N TRP A 174 -13.12 -15.01 1.28
CA TRP A 174 -14.17 -14.73 2.26
C TRP A 174 -15.28 -13.79 1.75
N LEU A 175 -15.15 -13.22 0.57
CA LEU A 175 -16.12 -12.27 0.01
C LEU A 175 -17.51 -12.87 -0.19
N ALA A 176 -17.60 -14.18 -0.43
CA ALA A 176 -18.88 -14.89 -0.60
C ALA A 176 -19.77 -14.86 0.66
N TRP A 177 -19.22 -14.60 1.84
CA TRP A 177 -20.00 -14.45 3.08
C TRP A 177 -20.45 -13.01 3.35
N VAL A 178 -20.06 -12.08 2.49
CA VAL A 178 -20.33 -10.64 2.67
C VAL A 178 -21.54 -10.23 1.84
N PRO A 179 -22.59 -9.64 2.45
CA PRO A 179 -23.74 -9.11 1.71
C PRO A 179 -23.33 -8.09 0.65
N GLU A 180 -24.08 -8.04 -0.46
CA GLU A 180 -23.80 -7.08 -1.55
C GLU A 180 -23.91 -5.60 -1.11
N SER A 181 -24.73 -5.32 -0.10
CA SER A 181 -24.88 -3.97 0.47
C SER A 181 -23.68 -3.50 1.27
N THR A 182 -22.83 -4.43 1.75
CA THR A 182 -21.65 -4.10 2.53
C THR A 182 -20.54 -3.53 1.65
N GLN A 183 -19.97 -2.41 2.04
CA GLN A 183 -18.81 -1.84 1.38
C GLN A 183 -17.53 -2.52 1.90
N VAL A 184 -16.69 -3.01 1.01
CA VAL A 184 -15.44 -3.69 1.35
C VAL A 184 -14.27 -2.88 0.84
N VAL A 185 -13.35 -2.52 1.74
CA VAL A 185 -12.11 -1.80 1.42
C VAL A 185 -10.92 -2.66 1.79
N ILE A 186 -10.05 -2.92 0.83
CA ILE A 186 -8.78 -3.61 1.03
C ILE A 186 -7.64 -2.61 0.94
N ASP A 187 -6.87 -2.49 2.02
CA ASP A 187 -5.65 -1.70 2.03
C ASP A 187 -4.48 -2.53 1.49
N GLY A 188 -4.16 -2.29 0.23
CA GLY A 188 -3.06 -2.92 -0.49
C GLY A 188 -1.71 -2.19 -0.35
N TYR A 189 -1.56 -1.25 0.58
CA TYR A 189 -0.37 -0.38 0.63
C TYR A 189 0.96 -1.14 0.76
N HIS A 190 0.97 -2.25 1.47
CA HIS A 190 2.12 -3.15 1.61
C HIS A 190 2.10 -4.34 0.64
N GLY A 191 0.98 -4.56 -0.04
CA GLY A 191 0.82 -5.66 -1.00
C GLY A 191 1.07 -5.24 -2.45
N CYS A 192 0.58 -4.06 -2.84
CA CYS A 192 0.68 -3.56 -4.21
C CYS A 192 2.14 -3.34 -4.62
N GLY A 193 2.54 -3.96 -5.74
CA GLY A 193 3.93 -3.97 -6.21
C GLY A 193 4.86 -4.93 -5.46
N ALA A 194 4.37 -5.58 -4.39
CA ALA A 194 5.09 -6.58 -3.61
C ALA A 194 4.56 -8.00 -3.86
N LEU A 195 3.25 -8.18 -3.74
CA LEU A 195 2.60 -9.47 -3.90
C LEU A 195 1.86 -9.55 -5.23
N PRO A 196 1.94 -10.68 -5.95
CA PRO A 196 1.05 -10.93 -7.09
C PRO A 196 -0.40 -10.79 -6.64
N THR A 197 -1.12 -9.82 -7.22
CA THR A 197 -2.50 -9.49 -6.83
C THR A 197 -3.34 -9.40 -8.09
N SER A 198 -4.43 -10.17 -8.16
CA SER A 198 -5.46 -10.06 -9.20
C SER A 198 -6.74 -9.50 -8.58
N LEU A 199 -7.28 -8.46 -9.19
CA LEU A 199 -8.57 -7.88 -8.84
C LEU A 199 -9.70 -8.40 -9.74
N HIS A 200 -9.39 -9.24 -10.74
CA HIS A 200 -10.32 -9.65 -11.81
C HIS A 200 -11.69 -10.09 -11.27
N ASP A 201 -11.68 -11.02 -10.33
CA ASP A 201 -12.93 -11.63 -9.83
C ASP A 201 -13.60 -10.85 -8.69
N VAL A 202 -12.95 -9.79 -8.19
CA VAL A 202 -13.44 -9.04 -7.02
C VAL A 202 -13.64 -7.54 -7.31
N ALA A 203 -13.23 -7.06 -8.48
CA ALA A 203 -13.20 -5.65 -8.84
C ALA A 203 -14.54 -4.92 -8.67
N ASP A 204 -15.66 -5.60 -8.95
CA ASP A 204 -17.00 -5.02 -8.85
C ASP A 204 -17.58 -5.04 -7.41
N ARG A 205 -16.83 -5.60 -6.46
CA ARG A 205 -17.28 -5.78 -5.08
C ARG A 205 -16.44 -5.06 -4.03
N ILE A 206 -15.21 -4.65 -4.38
CA ILE A 206 -14.30 -4.09 -3.40
C ILE A 206 -13.70 -2.76 -3.87
N PHE A 207 -13.40 -1.90 -2.91
CA PHE A 207 -12.45 -0.83 -3.09
C PHE A 207 -11.05 -1.36 -2.73
N TYR A 208 -10.11 -1.25 -3.66
CA TYR A 208 -8.71 -1.58 -3.38
C TYR A 208 -7.90 -0.28 -3.34
N VAL A 209 -7.32 0.05 -2.20
CA VAL A 209 -6.60 1.30 -1.99
C VAL A 209 -5.11 1.04 -1.78
N ALA A 210 -4.25 1.77 -2.49
CA ALA A 210 -2.80 1.67 -2.34
C ALA A 210 -2.11 3.00 -2.61
N GLY A 211 -0.81 3.04 -2.36
CA GLY A 211 -0.01 4.24 -2.61
C GLY A 211 1.37 3.93 -3.18
N ALA A 212 1.97 4.94 -3.79
CA ALA A 212 3.13 4.78 -4.65
C ALA A 212 4.49 4.78 -3.92
N TYR A 213 4.58 5.23 -2.65
CA TYR A 213 5.89 5.48 -2.05
C TYR A 213 6.60 4.25 -1.45
N LYS A 214 5.87 3.15 -1.24
CA LYS A 214 6.47 1.90 -0.77
C LYS A 214 6.91 1.04 -1.97
N TYR A 215 6.32 -0.13 -2.15
CA TYR A 215 6.77 -1.08 -3.16
C TYR A 215 6.45 -0.71 -4.61
N MET A 216 5.59 0.30 -4.83
CA MET A 216 5.46 0.94 -6.14
C MET A 216 6.57 1.96 -6.45
N GLN A 217 7.45 2.30 -5.48
CA GLN A 217 8.75 2.96 -5.63
C GLN A 217 8.72 4.39 -6.21
N ALA A 218 7.55 5.01 -6.29
CA ALA A 218 7.39 6.32 -6.96
C ALA A 218 7.33 7.52 -6.00
N GLY A 219 7.68 7.31 -4.71
CA GLY A 219 7.64 8.37 -3.70
C GLY A 219 6.24 8.80 -3.30
N GLU A 220 6.17 9.74 -2.38
CA GLU A 220 4.93 10.25 -1.81
C GLU A 220 4.13 11.09 -2.81
N GLY A 221 2.83 11.25 -2.54
CA GLY A 221 1.95 12.19 -3.24
C GLY A 221 1.04 11.57 -4.31
N CYS A 222 1.19 10.28 -4.63
CA CYS A 222 0.26 9.55 -5.49
C CYS A 222 -0.25 8.30 -4.79
N CYS A 223 -1.53 8.32 -4.43
CA CYS A 223 -2.26 7.14 -4.01
C CYS A 223 -3.43 6.92 -4.97
N PHE A 224 -3.90 5.70 -5.04
CA PHE A 224 -5.00 5.34 -5.92
C PHE A 224 -5.96 4.39 -5.22
N MET A 225 -7.17 4.33 -5.77
CA MET A 225 -8.21 3.40 -5.35
C MET A 225 -8.93 2.87 -6.59
N SER A 226 -9.11 1.55 -6.68
CA SER A 226 -10.09 0.99 -7.61
C SER A 226 -11.48 1.09 -6.99
N VAL A 227 -12.46 1.46 -7.80
CA VAL A 227 -13.84 1.70 -7.39
C VAL A 227 -14.73 0.64 -8.03
N PRO A 228 -15.62 -0.04 -7.29
CA PRO A 228 -16.56 -0.99 -7.87
C PRO A 228 -17.39 -0.36 -9.00
N LYS A 229 -17.41 -1.03 -10.15
CA LYS A 229 -18.15 -0.54 -11.32
C LYS A 229 -19.64 -0.46 -11.02
N GLY A 230 -20.26 0.64 -11.44
CA GLY A 230 -21.70 0.85 -11.26
C GLY A 230 -22.12 1.22 -9.83
N THR A 231 -21.18 1.49 -8.92
CA THR A 231 -21.53 1.95 -7.58
C THR A 231 -22.41 3.19 -7.61
N ALA A 232 -23.46 3.20 -6.77
CA ALA A 232 -24.36 4.34 -6.59
C ALA A 232 -23.92 5.27 -5.44
N LEU A 233 -22.81 4.99 -4.77
CA LEU A 233 -22.31 5.77 -3.64
C LEU A 233 -22.04 7.22 -4.03
N ARG A 234 -22.34 8.13 -3.11
CA ARG A 234 -22.22 9.58 -3.30
C ARG A 234 -21.38 10.17 -2.16
N PRO A 235 -20.06 10.36 -2.35
CA PRO A 235 -19.23 10.95 -1.30
C PRO A 235 -19.70 12.35 -0.92
N GLU A 236 -19.93 12.62 0.37
CA GLU A 236 -20.14 14.00 0.84
C GLU A 236 -18.84 14.80 0.79
N TYR A 237 -17.70 14.12 1.03
CA TYR A 237 -16.38 14.72 0.83
C TYR A 237 -15.98 14.60 -0.64
N THR A 238 -16.38 15.58 -1.44
CA THR A 238 -16.22 15.62 -2.89
C THR A 238 -15.54 16.91 -3.36
N GLY A 239 -15.09 16.93 -4.61
CA GLY A 239 -14.47 18.09 -5.24
C GLY A 239 -14.76 18.16 -6.73
N TRP A 240 -14.28 19.20 -7.38
CA TRP A 240 -14.61 19.50 -8.78
C TRP A 240 -14.09 18.46 -9.79
N PHE A 241 -13.08 17.64 -9.42
CA PHE A 241 -12.64 16.53 -10.26
C PHE A 241 -13.66 15.37 -10.32
N ALA A 242 -14.57 15.28 -9.35
CA ALA A 242 -15.55 14.19 -9.30
C ALA A 242 -16.59 14.23 -10.43
N ASP A 243 -16.67 15.36 -11.16
CA ASP A 243 -17.50 15.52 -12.36
C ASP A 243 -16.79 16.43 -13.39
N PHE A 244 -15.49 16.21 -13.59
CA PHE A 244 -14.63 17.06 -14.41
C PHE A 244 -15.14 17.25 -15.85
N ALA A 245 -15.67 16.21 -16.48
CA ALA A 245 -16.16 16.24 -17.85
C ALA A 245 -17.41 17.13 -18.04
N ASN A 246 -18.11 17.46 -16.97
CA ASN A 246 -19.37 18.21 -17.02
C ASN A 246 -19.27 19.64 -16.46
N LEU A 247 -18.06 20.13 -16.16
CA LEU A 247 -17.85 21.46 -15.56
C LEU A 247 -18.44 22.63 -16.38
N ALA A 248 -18.51 22.49 -17.70
CA ALA A 248 -19.09 23.51 -18.57
C ALA A 248 -20.62 23.49 -18.62
N LYS A 249 -21.28 22.48 -18.06
CA LYS A 249 -22.75 22.38 -18.05
C LYS A 249 -23.32 23.31 -16.96
N PRO A 250 -24.57 23.84 -17.17
CA PRO A 250 -25.23 24.56 -16.09
C PRO A 250 -25.36 23.72 -14.83
N GLN A 251 -25.13 24.35 -13.68
CA GLN A 251 -25.27 23.68 -12.39
C GLN A 251 -26.73 23.24 -12.18
N GLN A 252 -26.88 21.99 -11.76
CA GLN A 252 -28.17 21.41 -11.42
C GLN A 252 -28.51 21.61 -9.93
N THR A 253 -29.74 21.28 -9.54
CA THR A 253 -30.19 21.33 -8.15
C THR A 253 -29.47 20.31 -7.26
N HIS A 254 -28.99 19.22 -7.86
CA HIS A 254 -28.26 18.17 -7.18
C HIS A 254 -26.84 18.03 -7.76
N VAL A 255 -25.89 17.68 -6.91
CA VAL A 255 -24.52 17.40 -7.31
C VAL A 255 -24.49 16.12 -8.14
N GLU A 256 -23.92 16.18 -9.32
CA GLU A 256 -23.66 15.02 -10.18
C GLU A 256 -22.27 14.48 -9.95
N TYR A 257 -22.05 13.24 -10.34
CA TYR A 257 -20.78 12.52 -10.24
C TYR A 257 -20.49 11.78 -11.54
N ALA A 258 -19.21 11.61 -11.85
CA ALA A 258 -18.78 10.72 -12.92
C ALA A 258 -19.33 9.30 -12.74
N ASN A 259 -19.44 8.55 -13.84
CA ASN A 259 -19.94 7.17 -13.84
C ASN A 259 -18.82 6.11 -13.66
N ASP A 260 -17.60 6.56 -13.45
CA ASP A 260 -16.39 5.75 -13.26
C ASP A 260 -15.72 6.04 -11.91
N GLY A 261 -14.46 5.63 -11.74
CA GLY A 261 -13.69 5.86 -10.52
C GLY A 261 -13.56 7.33 -10.14
N MET A 262 -13.62 8.25 -11.11
CA MET A 262 -13.54 9.69 -10.88
C MET A 262 -14.65 10.22 -9.96
N ARG A 263 -15.75 9.50 -9.78
CA ARG A 263 -16.78 9.78 -8.75
C ARG A 263 -16.17 10.03 -7.36
N PHE A 264 -15.07 9.36 -7.06
CA PHE A 264 -14.32 9.51 -5.79
C PHE A 264 -13.12 10.47 -5.92
N ALA A 265 -13.01 11.24 -7.00
CA ALA A 265 -11.97 12.24 -7.11
C ALA A 265 -12.22 13.44 -6.19
N GLY A 266 -11.16 14.14 -5.86
CA GLY A 266 -11.22 15.33 -5.03
C GLY A 266 -11.13 16.62 -5.84
N ALA A 267 -10.18 17.44 -5.43
CA ALA A 267 -9.90 18.74 -6.04
C ALA A 267 -8.44 18.81 -6.53
N THR A 268 -8.00 20.00 -6.90
CA THR A 268 -6.64 20.28 -7.38
C THR A 268 -5.58 19.67 -6.49
N MET A 269 -4.71 18.87 -7.07
CA MET A 269 -3.58 18.25 -6.40
C MET A 269 -2.30 18.40 -7.24
N ASP A 270 -1.15 18.12 -6.63
CA ASP A 270 0.12 18.01 -7.33
C ASP A 270 0.20 16.64 -8.06
N PHE A 271 0.36 16.66 -9.37
CA PHE A 271 0.49 15.47 -10.20
C PHE A 271 1.93 15.00 -10.41
N THR A 272 2.93 15.63 -9.76
CA THR A 272 4.34 15.22 -9.87
C THR A 272 4.52 13.73 -9.57
N ALA A 273 3.85 13.24 -8.53
CA ALA A 273 3.94 11.84 -8.14
C ALA A 273 3.22 10.88 -9.12
N LEU A 274 2.19 11.33 -9.84
CA LEU A 274 1.56 10.55 -10.92
C LEU A 274 2.54 10.30 -12.06
N TYR A 275 3.34 11.31 -12.44
CA TYR A 275 4.38 11.18 -13.45
C TYR A 275 5.47 10.19 -13.01
N ARG A 276 5.87 10.24 -11.73
CA ARG A 276 6.83 9.27 -11.19
C ARG A 276 6.28 7.84 -11.23
N LEU A 277 5.01 7.65 -10.85
CA LEU A 277 4.35 6.35 -10.90
C LEU A 277 4.25 5.82 -12.34
N GLU A 278 3.87 6.67 -13.30
CA GLU A 278 3.87 6.32 -14.71
C GLU A 278 5.25 5.81 -15.15
N ALA A 279 6.31 6.53 -14.83
CA ALA A 279 7.67 6.19 -15.23
C ALA A 279 8.13 4.85 -14.63
N VAL A 280 7.79 4.56 -13.36
CA VAL A 280 8.11 3.26 -12.73
C VAL A 280 7.36 2.13 -13.42
N LEU A 281 6.06 2.28 -13.65
CA LEU A 281 5.24 1.25 -14.30
C LEU A 281 5.66 1.00 -15.75
N GLN A 282 6.04 2.05 -16.48
CA GLN A 282 6.59 1.94 -17.83
C GLN A 282 7.92 1.22 -17.82
N TRP A 283 8.84 1.58 -16.92
CA TRP A 283 10.10 0.88 -16.76
C TRP A 283 9.89 -0.62 -16.48
N TRP A 284 9.02 -0.96 -15.54
CA TRP A 284 8.73 -2.38 -15.26
C TRP A 284 8.23 -3.12 -16.50
N ARG A 285 7.31 -2.50 -17.25
CA ARG A 285 6.77 -3.10 -18.47
C ARG A 285 7.82 -3.26 -19.56
N GLU A 286 8.67 -2.25 -19.79
CA GLU A 286 9.70 -2.25 -20.83
C GLU A 286 10.80 -3.28 -20.55
N ASP A 287 11.20 -3.43 -19.30
CA ASP A 287 12.21 -4.40 -18.85
C ASP A 287 11.62 -5.79 -18.54
N GLY A 288 10.30 -5.99 -18.72
CA GLY A 288 9.61 -7.24 -18.43
C GLY A 288 9.59 -7.61 -16.95
N ILE A 289 9.68 -6.61 -16.06
CA ILE A 289 9.64 -6.80 -14.60
C ILE A 289 8.19 -6.97 -14.18
N THR A 290 7.82 -8.17 -13.74
CA THR A 290 6.49 -8.47 -13.21
C THR A 290 6.50 -8.48 -11.69
N VAL A 291 5.34 -8.25 -11.06
CA VAL A 291 5.22 -8.35 -9.59
C VAL A 291 5.57 -9.76 -9.11
N ALA A 292 5.25 -10.79 -9.88
CA ALA A 292 5.64 -12.17 -9.56
C ALA A 292 7.17 -12.34 -9.53
N ALA A 293 7.88 -11.76 -10.51
CA ALA A 293 9.35 -11.79 -10.54
C ALA A 293 9.97 -10.99 -9.38
N ILE A 294 9.39 -9.82 -9.06
CA ILE A 294 9.80 -9.01 -7.89
C ILE A 294 9.62 -9.82 -6.60
N HIS A 295 8.46 -10.45 -6.43
CA HIS A 295 8.16 -11.24 -5.23
C HIS A 295 9.11 -12.41 -5.09
N GLN A 296 9.34 -13.18 -6.16
CA GLN A 296 10.30 -14.29 -6.16
C GLN A 296 11.73 -13.83 -5.82
N TYR A 297 12.17 -12.70 -6.39
CA TYR A 297 13.46 -12.11 -6.08
C TYR A 297 13.57 -11.75 -4.59
N VAL A 298 12.56 -11.12 -4.02
CA VAL A 298 12.55 -10.74 -2.62
C VAL A 298 12.48 -11.95 -1.70
N GLN A 299 11.71 -12.99 -2.02
CA GLN A 299 11.72 -14.24 -1.24
C GLN A 299 13.11 -14.89 -1.22
N GLN A 300 13.85 -14.85 -2.32
CA GLN A 300 15.23 -15.33 -2.34
C GLN A 300 16.12 -14.47 -1.43
N LEU A 301 15.97 -13.13 -1.46
CA LEU A 301 16.70 -12.23 -0.56
C LEU A 301 16.37 -12.48 0.92
N GLN A 302 15.10 -12.77 1.24
CA GLN A 302 14.69 -13.15 2.60
C GLN A 302 15.37 -14.45 3.04
N SER A 303 15.43 -15.45 2.17
CA SER A 303 16.12 -16.72 2.44
C SER A 303 17.63 -16.52 2.65
N ASP A 304 18.27 -15.72 1.80
CA ASP A 304 19.70 -15.41 1.90
C ASP A 304 20.01 -14.62 3.18
N PHE A 305 19.13 -13.67 3.56
CA PHE A 305 19.23 -12.94 4.81
C PHE A 305 19.13 -13.86 6.03
N LEU A 306 18.14 -14.76 6.02
CA LEU A 306 17.96 -15.71 7.13
C LEU A 306 19.13 -16.70 7.25
N ALA A 307 19.76 -17.08 6.15
CA ALA A 307 20.97 -17.90 6.17
C ALA A 307 22.12 -17.16 6.89
N VAL A 308 22.28 -15.85 6.64
CA VAL A 308 23.27 -15.02 7.35
C VAL A 308 22.93 -14.89 8.84
N ILE A 309 21.64 -14.76 9.18
CA ILE A 309 21.17 -14.72 10.57
C ILE A 309 21.51 -16.02 11.31
N ASP A 310 21.31 -17.17 10.66
CA ASP A 310 21.64 -18.49 11.22
C ASP A 310 23.15 -18.63 11.51
N GLU A 311 24.00 -18.14 10.59
CA GLU A 311 25.45 -18.16 10.77
C GLU A 311 25.95 -17.24 11.89
N LEU A 312 25.19 -16.21 12.25
CA LEU A 312 25.54 -15.25 13.30
C LEU A 312 25.38 -15.82 14.72
N GLU A 313 24.53 -16.82 14.89
CA GLU A 313 24.16 -17.40 16.20
C GLU A 313 23.84 -16.34 17.26
N HIS A 314 23.25 -15.21 16.85
CA HIS A 314 23.00 -14.07 17.73
C HIS A 314 21.88 -14.38 18.73
N PRO A 315 22.04 -14.05 20.02
CA PRO A 315 21.11 -14.49 21.08
C PRO A 315 19.70 -13.90 20.93
N LEU A 316 19.56 -12.72 20.32
CA LEU A 316 18.27 -12.04 20.17
C LEU A 316 17.75 -12.08 18.73
N LEU A 317 18.64 -12.02 17.73
CA LEU A 317 18.27 -11.99 16.32
C LEU A 317 18.52 -13.37 15.70
N ASN A 318 17.54 -14.23 15.76
CA ASN A 318 17.59 -15.61 15.28
C ASN A 318 16.21 -16.05 14.81
N ARG A 319 16.09 -17.23 14.21
CA ARG A 319 14.82 -17.74 13.67
C ARG A 319 13.74 -17.93 14.73
N ALA A 320 14.08 -18.26 15.97
CA ALA A 320 13.08 -18.41 17.03
C ALA A 320 12.39 -17.08 17.40
N ALA A 321 13.01 -15.94 17.08
CA ALA A 321 12.44 -14.63 17.26
C ALA A 321 11.60 -14.17 16.04
N LEU A 322 11.65 -14.89 14.91
CA LEU A 322 10.84 -14.57 13.73
C LEU A 322 9.36 -14.78 14.05
N LEU A 323 8.55 -13.80 13.70
CA LEU A 323 7.14 -13.78 14.11
C LEU A 323 6.30 -14.87 13.44
N VAL A 324 6.64 -15.22 12.18
CA VAL A 324 6.06 -16.32 11.41
C VAL A 324 7.18 -16.97 10.60
N ASP A 325 7.31 -18.28 10.66
CA ASP A 325 8.42 -19.02 10.01
C ASP A 325 8.27 -19.19 8.52
N ASP A 326 7.04 -19.34 8.01
CA ASP A 326 6.80 -19.55 6.59
C ASP A 326 6.93 -18.25 5.80
N LEU A 327 7.93 -18.18 4.91
CA LEU A 327 8.16 -17.03 4.04
C LEU A 327 7.00 -16.76 3.07
N ALA A 328 6.17 -17.76 2.75
CA ALA A 328 4.99 -17.57 1.92
C ALA A 328 3.91 -16.72 2.61
N GLU A 329 3.94 -16.64 3.94
CA GLU A 329 3.03 -15.82 4.74
C GLU A 329 3.53 -14.38 4.94
N HIS A 330 4.69 -14.01 4.37
CA HIS A 330 5.25 -12.67 4.48
C HIS A 330 5.09 -11.84 3.21
N GLY A 331 4.87 -10.54 3.41
CA GLY A 331 5.17 -9.53 2.43
C GLY A 331 6.68 -9.31 2.29
N HIS A 332 7.09 -8.13 1.83
CA HIS A 332 8.50 -7.83 1.56
C HIS A 332 9.29 -7.33 2.78
N PHE A 333 8.90 -7.74 3.98
CA PHE A 333 9.69 -7.54 5.20
C PHE A 333 9.45 -8.64 6.21
N LEU A 334 10.48 -8.94 6.99
CA LEU A 334 10.47 -9.89 8.10
C LEU A 334 10.44 -9.14 9.42
N THR A 335 9.74 -9.68 10.40
CA THR A 335 9.59 -9.10 11.73
C THR A 335 10.07 -10.08 12.79
N PHE A 336 10.99 -9.63 13.64
CA PHE A 336 11.50 -10.37 14.78
C PHE A 336 10.94 -9.77 16.06
N GLU A 337 10.34 -10.60 16.91
CA GLU A 337 9.86 -10.17 18.22
C GLU A 337 10.91 -10.48 19.29
N LEU A 338 11.42 -9.43 19.93
CA LEU A 338 12.42 -9.50 20.98
C LEU A 338 11.76 -9.40 22.36
N PRO A 339 12.46 -9.83 23.43
CA PRO A 339 11.87 -9.86 24.78
C PRO A 339 11.39 -8.49 25.28
N SER A 340 12.06 -7.40 24.88
CA SER A 340 11.69 -6.05 25.32
C SER A 340 11.93 -4.97 24.26
N ALA A 341 11.21 -3.86 24.36
CA ALA A 341 11.43 -2.68 23.51
C ALA A 341 12.83 -2.04 23.73
N ALA A 342 13.41 -2.21 24.91
CA ALA A 342 14.76 -1.71 25.20
C ALA A 342 15.83 -2.50 24.44
N GLU A 343 15.68 -3.83 24.36
CA GLU A 343 16.57 -4.70 23.56
C GLU A 343 16.46 -4.41 22.07
N VAL A 344 15.23 -4.19 21.56
CA VAL A 344 15.00 -3.77 20.18
C VAL A 344 15.73 -2.46 19.89
N ALA A 345 15.55 -1.45 20.72
CA ALA A 345 16.18 -0.14 20.52
C ALA A 345 17.72 -0.22 20.60
N ALA A 346 18.26 -1.04 21.51
CA ALA A 346 19.69 -1.26 21.64
C ALA A 346 20.27 -1.96 20.39
N LEU A 347 19.62 -3.02 19.92
CA LEU A 347 20.03 -3.77 18.74
C LEU A 347 19.90 -2.93 17.45
N ALA A 348 18.81 -2.21 17.29
CA ALA A 348 18.64 -1.30 16.14
C ALA A 348 19.74 -0.23 16.09
N LYS A 349 20.12 0.32 17.24
CA LYS A 349 21.23 1.29 17.34
C LYS A 349 22.59 0.65 17.04
N GLN A 350 22.83 -0.59 17.45
CA GLN A 350 24.03 -1.33 17.11
C GLN A 350 24.11 -1.56 15.59
N LEU A 351 23.04 -2.05 14.97
CA LEU A 351 22.91 -2.25 13.53
C LEU A 351 23.19 -0.95 12.77
N GLN A 352 22.57 0.16 13.18
CA GLN A 352 22.77 1.48 12.57
C GLN A 352 24.22 1.94 12.60
N ARG A 353 24.93 1.74 13.72
CA ARG A 353 26.36 2.04 13.82
C ARG A 353 27.21 1.20 12.85
N GLY A 354 26.77 -0.02 12.56
CA GLY A 354 27.37 -0.91 11.57
C GLY A 354 26.94 -0.64 10.13
N GLY A 355 26.15 0.42 9.90
CA GLY A 355 25.65 0.81 8.57
C GLY A 355 24.46 -0.01 8.11
N VAL A 356 23.66 -0.58 9.02
CA VAL A 356 22.42 -1.30 8.70
C VAL A 356 21.22 -0.51 9.24
N GLU A 357 20.46 0.12 8.35
CA GLU A 357 19.25 0.86 8.70
C GLU A 357 18.05 -0.09 8.77
N THR A 358 17.40 -0.13 9.94
CA THR A 358 16.21 -0.95 10.20
C THR A 358 15.07 -0.09 10.71
N ASP A 359 13.88 -0.66 10.79
CA ASP A 359 12.72 -0.03 11.41
C ASP A 359 12.23 -0.89 12.57
N TYR A 360 11.70 -0.28 13.63
CA TYR A 360 11.19 -1.02 14.77
C TYR A 360 10.02 -0.33 15.47
N ARG A 361 9.17 -1.14 16.11
CA ARG A 361 8.04 -0.66 16.92
C ARG A 361 7.83 -1.56 18.14
N GLY A 362 7.87 -0.97 19.32
CA GLY A 362 7.72 -1.73 20.55
C GLY A 362 8.77 -2.85 20.64
N LYS A 363 8.32 -4.09 20.71
CA LYS A 363 9.19 -5.28 20.77
C LYS A 363 9.59 -5.83 19.39
N ARG A 364 9.17 -5.21 18.30
CA ARG A 364 9.33 -5.73 16.93
C ARG A 364 10.40 -4.98 16.17
N LEU A 365 11.44 -5.71 15.76
CA LEU A 365 12.48 -5.27 14.84
C LEU A 365 12.16 -5.79 13.45
N ARG A 366 12.18 -4.90 12.44
CA ARG A 366 11.73 -5.21 11.09
C ARG A 366 12.85 -5.01 10.08
N PHE A 367 12.98 -5.96 9.16
CA PHE A 367 13.92 -5.91 8.04
C PHE A 367 13.13 -6.04 6.74
N GLY A 368 13.17 -5.01 5.93
CA GLY A 368 12.54 -4.97 4.61
C GLY A 368 13.54 -5.28 3.50
N PHE A 369 12.99 -5.73 2.37
CA PHE A 369 13.74 -6.19 1.21
C PHE A 369 13.23 -5.48 -0.04
N ALA A 370 14.15 -5.21 -0.98
CA ALA A 370 13.84 -4.43 -2.17
C ALA A 370 14.74 -4.82 -3.34
N LEU A 371 14.37 -4.40 -4.55
CA LEU A 371 15.13 -4.65 -5.77
C LEU A 371 16.56 -4.09 -5.76
N TYR A 372 16.85 -3.09 -4.95
CA TYR A 372 18.22 -2.55 -4.79
C TYR A 372 19.09 -3.30 -3.78
N HIS A 373 18.65 -4.46 -3.29
CA HIS A 373 19.48 -5.38 -2.49
C HIS A 373 20.02 -6.51 -3.35
N ASP A 374 21.21 -6.99 -2.98
CA ASP A 374 21.79 -8.24 -3.40
C ASP A 374 22.11 -9.11 -2.17
N ALA A 375 22.18 -10.44 -2.33
CA ALA A 375 22.50 -11.36 -1.23
C ALA A 375 23.83 -11.01 -0.52
N SER A 376 24.82 -10.52 -1.28
CA SER A 376 26.12 -10.10 -0.72
C SER A 376 26.04 -8.92 0.23
N ASP A 377 25.00 -8.10 0.17
CA ASP A 377 24.83 -6.94 1.05
C ASP A 377 24.63 -7.37 2.51
N TYR A 378 24.03 -8.53 2.73
CA TYR A 378 23.73 -9.05 4.08
C TYR A 378 24.96 -9.47 4.86
N GLN A 379 26.14 -9.63 4.23
CA GLN A 379 27.40 -9.82 4.94
C GLN A 379 27.73 -8.64 5.85
N ARG A 380 27.14 -7.46 5.60
CA ARG A 380 27.27 -6.29 6.49
C ARG A 380 26.70 -6.53 7.89
N LEU A 381 25.70 -7.41 8.03
CA LEU A 381 25.14 -7.80 9.32
C LEU A 381 26.20 -8.42 10.23
N LYS A 382 27.08 -9.27 9.68
CA LYS A 382 28.16 -9.89 10.45
C LYS A 382 29.09 -8.84 11.05
N LYS A 383 29.41 -7.80 10.26
CA LYS A 383 30.25 -6.69 10.74
C LYS A 383 29.53 -5.81 11.78
N ALA A 384 28.21 -5.63 11.63
CA ALA A 384 27.42 -4.80 12.53
C ALA A 384 27.12 -5.46 13.88
N LEU A 385 27.11 -6.81 13.92
CA LEU A 385 26.72 -7.61 15.08
C LEU A 385 27.91 -8.33 15.75
N SER A 386 29.10 -8.30 15.12
CA SER A 386 30.36 -8.72 15.77
C SER A 386 30.86 -7.60 16.71
#